data_40f60adaf5bded87eceb4d2f9d996d45
#
_entry.id   40f60adaf5bded87eceb4d2f9d996d45
#
_cell.length_a   1.000
_cell.length_b   1.000
_cell.length_c   1.000
_cell.angle_alpha   90.00
_cell.angle_beta   90.00
_cell.angle_gamma   90.00
#
_symmetry.space_group_name_H-M   'P 1'
#
loop_
_entity.id
_entity.type
_entity.pdbx_description
1 polymer ?
#
loop_
_entity_poly.entity_id
_entity_poly.type
_entity_poly.pdbx_seq_one_letter_code
_entity_poly.pdbx_strand_id
1 'polypeptide(L)'
;MIVVEDIHKHFGGLRAVDGTSLTIETGTITGLIGPNGAGKTTLFNVIAGHYSPTSGRILLDGEDISGLAPHELFAKGLLRTFQIAHEFSTLSVRENLMMVPGAQSGESLISTWLSPKKVAMEEERVRAKADEVIEFLEIGHVADELAGNLSGGQKKLLELGRTMMVDAKIVFLDEVGAGVNRTLLNTIGDAILRLNKERGYTFCMIEHDMEFISRLCDPVICMAEGRVLAQGTAEEVKNNEEVIEAYLGTGLKNKPAQESK
;
A
#
# COMPACT_ATOMS: atom_id res chain seq x y z
N MET A 1 8.34 11.05 3.40
CA MET A 1 8.10 10.65 4.80
C MET A 1 6.65 10.90 5.15
N ILE A 2 5.97 9.95 5.79
CA ILE A 2 4.63 10.16 6.38
C ILE A 2 4.76 10.19 7.89
N VAL A 3 4.16 11.20 8.51
CA VAL A 3 4.03 11.29 9.96
C VAL A 3 2.54 11.28 10.32
N VAL A 4 2.14 10.33 11.13
CA VAL A 4 0.79 10.18 11.68
C VAL A 4 0.84 10.64 13.13
N GLU A 5 0.03 11.64 13.48
CA GLU A 5 0.05 12.27 14.82
C GLU A 5 -1.33 12.16 15.47
N ASP A 6 -1.41 11.40 16.53
CA ASP A 6 -2.58 11.24 17.40
C ASP A 6 -3.89 10.99 16.63
N ILE A 7 -3.83 10.09 15.62
CA ILE A 7 -5.00 9.81 14.79
C ILE A 7 -6.03 9.00 15.56
N HIS A 8 -7.26 9.52 15.55
CA HIS A 8 -8.45 8.85 16.01
C HIS A 8 -9.41 8.62 14.83
N LYS A 9 -10.01 7.43 14.77
CA LYS A 9 -11.13 7.13 13.87
C LYS A 9 -12.19 6.34 14.57
N HIS A 10 -13.37 6.97 14.71
CA HIS A 10 -14.53 6.37 15.35
C HIS A 10 -15.64 6.10 14.33
N PHE A 11 -16.35 5.00 14.53
CA PHE A 11 -17.57 4.64 13.82
C PHE A 11 -18.68 4.45 14.85
N GLY A 12 -19.47 5.50 15.10
CA GLY A 12 -20.42 5.51 16.22
C GLY A 12 -19.69 5.32 17.56
N GLY A 13 -20.03 4.25 18.27
CA GLY A 13 -19.38 3.93 19.55
C GLY A 13 -18.08 3.14 19.44
N LEU A 14 -17.71 2.65 18.24
CA LEU A 14 -16.48 1.89 18.02
C LEU A 14 -15.31 2.82 17.74
N ARG A 15 -14.26 2.71 18.57
CA ARG A 15 -12.97 3.38 18.35
C ARG A 15 -12.05 2.45 17.56
N ALA A 16 -12.09 2.52 16.24
CA ALA A 16 -11.31 1.65 15.36
C ALA A 16 -9.82 2.03 15.31
N VAL A 17 -9.51 3.31 15.46
CA VAL A 17 -8.16 3.86 15.70
C VAL A 17 -8.29 4.85 16.86
N ASP A 18 -7.44 4.74 17.86
CA ASP A 18 -7.58 5.47 19.13
C ASP A 18 -6.25 6.06 19.62
N GLY A 19 -5.82 7.16 19.03
CA GLY A 19 -4.58 7.85 19.39
C GLY A 19 -3.32 7.23 18.78
N THR A 20 -3.43 6.77 17.54
CA THR A 20 -2.27 6.18 16.82
C THR A 20 -1.31 7.26 16.33
N SER A 21 -0.03 7.13 16.71
CA SER A 21 1.08 7.91 16.18
C SER A 21 2.16 6.99 15.66
N LEU A 22 2.64 7.24 14.43
CA LEU A 22 3.73 6.49 13.81
C LEU A 22 4.38 7.31 12.69
N THR A 23 5.57 6.90 12.27
CA THR A 23 6.28 7.49 11.14
C THR A 23 6.64 6.40 10.12
N ILE A 24 6.45 6.70 8.84
CA ILE A 24 6.92 5.90 7.72
C ILE A 24 8.02 6.69 7.04
N GLU A 25 9.26 6.25 7.22
CA GLU A 25 10.43 6.94 6.67
C GLU A 25 10.52 6.76 5.16
N THR A 26 11.03 7.78 4.46
CA THR A 26 11.26 7.69 3.01
C THR A 26 12.31 6.64 2.68
N GLY A 27 12.02 5.80 1.69
CA GLY A 27 12.94 4.74 1.24
C GLY A 27 12.93 3.48 2.10
N THR A 28 12.02 3.37 3.08
CA THR A 28 11.85 2.14 3.87
C THR A 28 10.75 1.24 3.33
N ILE A 29 10.78 -0.01 3.71
CA ILE A 29 9.65 -0.95 3.61
C ILE A 29 9.17 -1.20 5.03
N THR A 30 8.10 -0.50 5.43
CA THR A 30 7.53 -0.60 6.78
C THR A 30 6.46 -1.68 6.82
N GLY A 31 6.56 -2.63 7.76
CA GLY A 31 5.53 -3.63 8.02
C GLY A 31 4.54 -3.16 9.08
N LEU A 32 3.24 -3.26 8.83
CA LEU A 32 2.19 -3.00 9.81
C LEU A 32 1.47 -4.31 10.14
N ILE A 33 1.74 -4.85 11.31
CA ILE A 33 1.19 -6.12 11.79
C ILE A 33 0.24 -5.93 12.97
N GLY A 34 -0.41 -6.98 13.40
CA GLY A 34 -1.30 -7.00 14.57
C GLY A 34 -2.49 -7.93 14.37
N PRO A 35 -3.21 -8.29 15.43
CA PRO A 35 -4.38 -9.17 15.36
C PRO A 35 -5.51 -8.58 14.50
N ASN A 36 -6.48 -9.43 14.17
CA ASN A 36 -7.70 -8.98 13.51
C ASN A 36 -8.45 -7.99 14.41
N GLY A 37 -8.95 -6.90 13.81
CA GLY A 37 -9.60 -5.83 14.57
C GLY A 37 -8.63 -4.82 15.22
N ALA A 38 -7.31 -4.95 15.06
CA ALA A 38 -6.33 -4.01 15.60
C ALA A 38 -6.40 -2.58 15.02
N GLY A 39 -7.18 -2.35 13.95
CA GLY A 39 -7.33 -1.05 13.33
C GLY A 39 -6.44 -0.79 12.11
N LYS A 40 -5.60 -1.74 11.69
CA LYS A 40 -4.63 -1.60 10.57
C LYS A 40 -5.25 -1.08 9.28
N THR A 41 -6.24 -1.81 8.75
CA THR A 41 -6.94 -1.45 7.50
C THR A 41 -7.70 -0.13 7.65
N THR A 42 -8.23 0.17 8.85
CA THR A 42 -8.86 1.47 9.13
C THR A 42 -7.84 2.59 9.06
N LEU A 43 -6.66 2.41 9.66
CA LEU A 43 -5.56 3.39 9.58
C LEU A 43 -5.12 3.60 8.13
N PHE A 44 -4.93 2.53 7.35
CA PHE A 44 -4.62 2.65 5.92
C PHE A 44 -5.70 3.42 5.16
N ASN A 45 -6.98 3.16 5.43
CA ASN A 45 -8.10 3.91 4.84
C ASN A 45 -8.06 5.39 5.20
N VAL A 46 -7.65 5.73 6.43
CA VAL A 46 -7.53 7.13 6.87
C VAL A 46 -6.36 7.81 6.16
N ILE A 47 -5.19 7.17 6.10
CA ILE A 47 -4.00 7.73 5.44
C ILE A 47 -4.24 7.88 3.92
N ALA A 48 -4.92 6.91 3.31
CA ALA A 48 -5.25 6.93 1.86
C ALA A 48 -6.48 7.77 1.49
N GLY A 49 -7.07 8.50 2.46
CA GLY A 49 -8.17 9.44 2.19
C GLY A 49 -9.54 8.80 1.96
N HIS A 50 -9.69 7.47 2.17
CA HIS A 50 -11.00 6.81 2.08
C HIS A 50 -11.89 7.12 3.29
N TYR A 51 -11.28 7.43 4.43
CA TYR A 51 -11.97 7.90 5.63
C TYR A 51 -11.29 9.16 6.15
N SER A 52 -12.04 10.21 6.44
CA SER A 52 -11.51 11.34 7.19
C SER A 52 -11.23 10.92 8.64
N PRO A 53 -10.13 11.33 9.25
CA PRO A 53 -9.89 11.12 10.67
C PRO A 53 -10.97 11.80 11.52
N THR A 54 -11.25 11.30 12.70
CA THR A 54 -12.12 11.96 13.69
C THR A 54 -11.36 13.11 14.35
N SER A 55 -10.07 12.89 14.63
CA SER A 55 -9.12 13.91 15.11
C SER A 55 -7.68 13.45 14.83
N GLY A 56 -6.70 14.31 15.11
CA GLY A 56 -5.30 14.09 14.78
C GLY A 56 -4.96 14.60 13.38
N ARG A 57 -3.72 14.42 12.95
CA ARG A 57 -3.27 14.88 11.64
C ARG A 57 -2.27 13.93 10.99
N ILE A 58 -2.18 14.01 9.66
CA ILE A 58 -1.27 13.24 8.83
C ILE A 58 -0.46 14.21 7.99
N LEU A 59 0.85 14.09 8.06
CA LEU A 59 1.77 14.92 7.29
C LEU A 59 2.48 14.07 6.23
N LEU A 60 2.54 14.56 5.00
CA LEU A 60 3.36 14.01 3.91
C LEU A 60 4.46 15.02 3.59
N ASP A 61 5.72 14.66 3.86
CA ASP A 61 6.88 15.55 3.70
C ASP A 61 6.70 16.92 4.38
N GLY A 62 6.01 16.93 5.54
CA GLY A 62 5.71 18.13 6.32
C GLY A 62 4.43 18.89 5.91
N GLU A 63 3.79 18.52 4.81
CA GLU A 63 2.51 19.07 4.37
C GLU A 63 1.35 18.32 5.02
N ASP A 64 0.36 19.01 5.58
CA ASP A 64 -0.84 18.39 6.14
C ASP A 64 -1.75 17.86 5.00
N ILE A 65 -1.96 16.56 5.01
CA ILE A 65 -2.81 15.83 4.05
C ILE A 65 -4.07 15.25 4.70
N SER A 66 -4.37 15.65 5.94
CA SER A 66 -5.49 15.12 6.72
C SER A 66 -6.83 15.34 6.01
N GLY A 67 -7.53 14.26 5.70
CA GLY A 67 -8.86 14.30 5.07
C GLY A 67 -8.89 14.71 3.60
N LEU A 68 -7.73 14.77 2.93
CA LEU A 68 -7.68 14.92 1.48
C LEU A 68 -8.32 13.68 0.81
N ALA A 69 -8.94 13.91 -0.35
CA ALA A 69 -9.55 12.83 -1.11
C ALA A 69 -8.48 11.94 -1.80
N PRO A 70 -8.79 10.65 -2.10
CA PRO A 70 -7.81 9.73 -2.69
C PRO A 70 -7.16 10.23 -3.99
N HIS A 71 -7.89 10.96 -4.84
CA HIS A 71 -7.34 11.51 -6.08
C HIS A 71 -6.33 12.66 -5.85
N GLU A 72 -6.50 13.43 -4.76
CA GLU A 72 -5.56 14.48 -4.36
C GLU A 72 -4.27 13.86 -3.81
N LEU A 73 -4.41 12.78 -3.02
CA LEU A 73 -3.27 12.01 -2.49
C LEU A 73 -2.51 11.30 -3.63
N PHE A 74 -3.24 10.75 -4.61
CA PHE A 74 -2.65 10.18 -5.82
C PHE A 74 -1.77 11.22 -6.55
N ALA A 75 -2.27 12.44 -6.73
CA ALA A 75 -1.50 13.53 -7.35
C ALA A 75 -0.23 13.91 -6.57
N LYS A 76 -0.19 13.63 -5.25
CA LYS A 76 0.99 13.82 -4.39
C LYS A 76 1.93 12.62 -4.37
N GLY A 77 1.60 11.54 -5.09
CA GLY A 77 2.39 10.32 -5.18
C GLY A 77 2.15 9.32 -4.04
N LEU A 78 1.05 9.46 -3.30
CA LEU A 78 0.61 8.47 -2.31
C LEU A 78 -0.41 7.54 -2.96
N LEU A 79 -0.06 6.27 -3.09
CA LEU A 79 -0.90 5.24 -3.68
C LEU A 79 -1.24 4.17 -2.66
N ARG A 80 -2.43 3.60 -2.81
CA ARG A 80 -2.82 2.39 -2.10
C ARG A 80 -3.29 1.35 -3.10
N THR A 81 -2.77 0.12 -2.97
CA THR A 81 -3.34 -1.03 -3.67
C THR A 81 -4.55 -1.56 -2.90
N PHE A 82 -5.44 -2.25 -3.59
CA PHE A 82 -6.62 -2.84 -2.99
C PHE A 82 -6.36 -4.32 -2.66
N GLN A 83 -7.04 -4.82 -1.63
CA GLN A 83 -6.99 -6.24 -1.23
C GLN A 83 -7.44 -7.17 -2.38
N ILE A 84 -8.34 -6.70 -3.24
CA ILE A 84 -8.76 -7.39 -4.47
C ILE A 84 -8.20 -6.60 -5.65
N ALA A 85 -7.42 -7.27 -6.49
CA ALA A 85 -6.91 -6.66 -7.71
C ALA A 85 -8.07 -6.27 -8.63
N HIS A 86 -8.12 -5.00 -9.02
CA HIS A 86 -9.14 -4.46 -9.93
C HIS A 86 -8.52 -4.21 -11.31
N GLU A 87 -8.18 -5.32 -11.97
CA GLU A 87 -7.76 -5.26 -13.37
C GLU A 87 -8.96 -5.04 -14.30
N PHE A 88 -8.73 -4.37 -15.42
CA PHE A 88 -9.66 -4.35 -16.52
C PHE A 88 -9.55 -5.69 -17.26
N SER A 89 -10.40 -6.65 -16.92
CA SER A 89 -10.31 -8.04 -17.33
C SER A 89 -10.38 -8.25 -18.86
N THR A 90 -10.97 -7.30 -19.58
CA THR A 90 -11.14 -7.31 -21.04
C THR A 90 -9.99 -6.61 -21.80
N LEU A 91 -9.07 -6.00 -21.08
CA LEU A 91 -7.85 -5.39 -21.63
C LEU A 91 -6.66 -6.31 -21.42
N SER A 92 -5.67 -6.21 -22.29
CA SER A 92 -4.38 -6.90 -22.11
C SER A 92 -3.62 -6.34 -20.90
N VAL A 93 -2.58 -7.06 -20.45
CA VAL A 93 -1.68 -6.59 -19.39
C VAL A 93 -1.08 -5.23 -19.75
N ARG A 94 -0.57 -5.11 -20.98
CA ARG A 94 0.00 -3.86 -21.51
C ARG A 94 -1.02 -2.73 -21.48
N GLU A 95 -2.23 -2.94 -21.99
CA GLU A 95 -3.30 -1.93 -21.99
C GLU A 95 -3.71 -1.53 -20.58
N ASN A 96 -3.77 -2.48 -19.64
CA ASN A 96 -4.01 -2.19 -18.21
C ASN A 96 -2.97 -1.23 -17.62
N LEU A 97 -1.70 -1.37 -18.00
CA LEU A 97 -0.63 -0.46 -17.58
C LEU A 97 -0.80 0.90 -18.26
N MET A 98 -1.07 0.92 -19.56
CA MET A 98 -1.20 2.16 -20.33
C MET A 98 -2.39 3.03 -19.91
N MET A 99 -3.41 2.45 -19.27
CA MET A 99 -4.57 3.18 -18.75
C MET A 99 -4.29 3.96 -17.45
N VAL A 100 -3.15 3.75 -16.78
CA VAL A 100 -2.90 4.33 -15.45
C VAL A 100 -2.49 5.80 -15.48
N PRO A 101 -1.58 6.26 -16.38
CA PRO A 101 -1.21 7.66 -16.44
C PRO A 101 -2.42 8.52 -16.83
N GLY A 102 -2.76 9.49 -15.97
CA GLY A 102 -3.85 10.44 -16.25
C GLY A 102 -3.39 11.61 -17.13
N ALA A 103 -4.36 12.46 -17.50
CA ALA A 103 -4.15 13.68 -18.28
C ALA A 103 -3.50 13.44 -19.65
N GLN A 104 -3.76 12.30 -20.28
CA GLN A 104 -3.30 12.01 -21.64
C GLN A 104 -4.04 12.91 -22.65
N SER A 105 -3.32 13.50 -23.62
CA SER A 105 -3.94 14.36 -24.65
C SER A 105 -5.01 13.63 -25.46
N GLY A 106 -4.94 12.29 -25.56
CA GLY A 106 -5.90 11.42 -26.22
C GLY A 106 -7.27 11.33 -25.54
N GLU A 107 -7.38 11.70 -24.26
CA GLU A 107 -8.65 11.76 -23.52
C GLU A 107 -9.57 12.91 -23.98
N SER A 108 -8.99 13.90 -24.68
CA SER A 108 -9.73 15.05 -25.23
C SER A 108 -10.01 14.87 -26.70
N LEU A 109 -11.31 14.83 -27.11
CA LEU A 109 -11.71 14.78 -28.50
C LEU A 109 -11.14 15.93 -29.33
N ILE A 110 -11.03 17.12 -28.74
CA ILE A 110 -10.47 18.29 -29.41
C ILE A 110 -8.98 18.09 -29.67
N SER A 111 -8.23 17.61 -28.67
CA SER A 111 -6.79 17.35 -28.82
C SER A 111 -6.50 16.24 -29.82
N THR A 112 -7.31 15.18 -29.82
CA THR A 112 -7.19 14.06 -30.77
C THR A 112 -7.39 14.53 -32.21
N TRP A 113 -8.32 15.44 -32.43
CA TRP A 113 -8.60 15.97 -33.78
C TRP A 113 -7.61 17.05 -34.23
N LEU A 114 -7.22 17.97 -33.31
CA LEU A 114 -6.33 19.10 -33.67
C LEU A 114 -4.83 18.76 -33.58
N SER A 115 -4.45 17.75 -32.81
CA SER A 115 -3.04 17.43 -32.56
C SER A 115 -2.75 15.93 -32.58
N PRO A 116 -3.12 15.19 -33.65
CA PRO A 116 -2.99 13.71 -33.68
C PRO A 116 -1.54 13.24 -33.53
N LYS A 117 -0.56 14.02 -34.01
CA LYS A 117 0.87 13.69 -33.84
C LYS A 117 1.31 13.76 -32.38
N LYS A 118 0.79 14.72 -31.62
CA LYS A 118 1.09 14.83 -30.18
C LYS A 118 0.52 13.64 -29.42
N VAL A 119 -0.72 13.26 -29.72
CA VAL A 119 -1.38 12.09 -29.12
C VAL A 119 -0.58 10.82 -29.42
N ALA A 120 -0.20 10.59 -30.68
CA ALA A 120 0.59 9.41 -31.05
C ALA A 120 1.97 9.35 -30.33
N MET A 121 2.64 10.49 -30.17
CA MET A 121 3.91 10.56 -29.44
C MET A 121 3.71 10.26 -27.93
N GLU A 122 2.64 10.74 -27.33
CA GLU A 122 2.32 10.45 -25.94
C GLU A 122 1.98 8.97 -25.74
N GLU A 123 1.16 8.38 -26.61
CA GLU A 123 0.83 6.95 -26.57
C GLU A 123 2.09 6.08 -26.71
N GLU A 124 2.99 6.40 -27.61
CA GLU A 124 4.25 5.68 -27.78
C GLU A 124 5.13 5.76 -26.52
N ARG A 125 5.18 6.94 -25.88
CA ARG A 125 5.89 7.12 -24.59
C ARG A 125 5.27 6.29 -23.47
N VAL A 126 3.94 6.28 -23.37
CA VAL A 126 3.23 5.48 -22.36
C VAL A 126 3.42 4.00 -22.61
N ARG A 127 3.41 3.57 -23.89
CA ARG A 127 3.69 2.18 -24.29
C ARG A 127 5.11 1.78 -23.92
N ALA A 128 6.10 2.60 -24.24
CA ALA A 128 7.50 2.33 -23.89
C ALA A 128 7.68 2.18 -22.37
N LYS A 129 7.02 3.02 -21.57
CA LYS A 129 7.02 2.89 -20.11
C LYS A 129 6.33 1.61 -19.65
N ALA A 130 5.22 1.21 -20.28
CA ALA A 130 4.55 -0.06 -19.97
C ALA A 130 5.45 -1.26 -20.30
N ASP A 131 6.19 -1.23 -21.41
CA ASP A 131 7.14 -2.30 -21.77
C ASP A 131 8.29 -2.38 -20.77
N GLU A 132 8.83 -1.25 -20.30
CA GLU A 132 9.84 -1.20 -19.22
C GLU A 132 9.31 -1.84 -17.93
N VAL A 133 8.06 -1.55 -17.55
CA VAL A 133 7.42 -2.14 -16.37
C VAL A 133 7.21 -3.64 -16.52
N ILE A 134 6.76 -4.09 -17.69
CA ILE A 134 6.56 -5.51 -18.02
C ILE A 134 7.89 -6.28 -17.92
N GLU A 135 8.96 -5.71 -18.44
CA GLU A 135 10.32 -6.28 -18.36
C GLU A 135 10.81 -6.33 -16.92
N PHE A 136 10.66 -5.23 -16.17
CA PHE A 136 11.05 -5.14 -14.77
C PHE A 136 10.35 -6.21 -13.90
N LEU A 137 9.07 -6.46 -14.14
CA LEU A 137 8.26 -7.43 -13.39
C LEU A 137 8.37 -8.86 -13.94
N GLU A 138 9.13 -9.08 -15.02
CA GLU A 138 9.32 -10.37 -15.67
C GLU A 138 8.01 -11.04 -16.15
N ILE A 139 7.00 -10.21 -16.49
CA ILE A 139 5.68 -10.66 -16.98
C ILE A 139 5.54 -10.54 -18.50
N GLY A 140 6.65 -10.45 -19.25
CA GLY A 140 6.65 -10.32 -20.72
C GLY A 140 5.92 -11.44 -21.44
N HIS A 141 5.92 -12.65 -20.89
CA HIS A 141 5.23 -13.82 -21.45
C HIS A 141 3.70 -13.71 -21.46
N VAL A 142 3.11 -12.77 -20.68
CA VAL A 142 1.67 -12.51 -20.62
C VAL A 142 1.31 -11.07 -21.01
N ALA A 143 2.25 -10.31 -21.59
CA ALA A 143 2.08 -8.88 -21.89
C ALA A 143 0.84 -8.58 -22.73
N ASP A 144 0.55 -9.43 -23.70
CA ASP A 144 -0.57 -9.28 -24.64
C ASP A 144 -1.77 -10.18 -24.29
N GLU A 145 -1.71 -10.93 -23.19
CA GLU A 145 -2.83 -11.71 -22.66
C GLU A 145 -3.86 -10.80 -21.99
N LEU A 146 -5.15 -11.19 -22.06
CA LEU A 146 -6.20 -10.49 -21.33
C LEU A 146 -5.97 -10.63 -19.83
N ALA A 147 -6.04 -9.53 -19.10
CA ALA A 147 -5.79 -9.52 -17.66
C ALA A 147 -6.77 -10.41 -16.86
N GLY A 148 -7.97 -10.64 -17.40
CA GLY A 148 -8.93 -11.59 -16.85
C GLY A 148 -8.41 -13.03 -16.77
N ASN A 149 -7.52 -13.43 -17.68
CA ASN A 149 -6.96 -14.79 -17.77
C ASN A 149 -5.74 -15.02 -16.85
N LEU A 150 -5.22 -13.95 -16.23
CA LEU A 150 -4.07 -14.02 -15.36
C LEU A 150 -4.34 -14.85 -14.09
N SER A 151 -3.34 -15.57 -13.61
CA SER A 151 -3.35 -16.14 -12.25
C SER A 151 -3.41 -15.04 -11.19
N GLY A 152 -3.88 -15.38 -9.97
CA GLY A 152 -3.99 -14.41 -8.88
C GLY A 152 -2.71 -13.62 -8.61
N GLY A 153 -1.56 -14.26 -8.65
CA GLY A 153 -0.31 -13.57 -8.43
C GLY A 153 0.18 -12.75 -9.62
N GLN A 154 -0.08 -13.16 -10.87
CA GLN A 154 0.18 -12.31 -12.03
C GLN A 154 -0.67 -11.03 -11.98
N LYS A 155 -1.92 -11.12 -11.48
CA LYS A 155 -2.76 -9.95 -11.21
C LYS A 155 -2.14 -9.05 -10.15
N LYS A 156 -1.53 -9.61 -9.10
CA LYS A 156 -0.81 -8.83 -8.08
C LYS A 156 0.45 -8.16 -8.63
N LEU A 157 1.20 -8.84 -9.51
CA LEU A 157 2.32 -8.21 -10.22
C LEU A 157 1.85 -7.09 -11.15
N LEU A 158 0.74 -7.28 -11.86
CA LEU A 158 0.14 -6.23 -12.69
C LEU A 158 -0.28 -5.03 -11.82
N GLU A 159 -0.88 -5.26 -10.66
CA GLU A 159 -1.26 -4.22 -9.70
C GLU A 159 -0.02 -3.43 -9.23
N LEU A 160 1.07 -4.12 -8.88
CA LEU A 160 2.34 -3.49 -8.55
C LEU A 160 2.89 -2.69 -9.74
N GLY A 161 2.82 -3.23 -10.95
CA GLY A 161 3.21 -2.54 -12.19
C GLY A 161 2.43 -1.26 -12.44
N ARG A 162 1.15 -1.23 -12.10
CA ARG A 162 0.34 -0.01 -12.19
C ARG A 162 0.88 1.10 -11.30
N THR A 163 1.45 0.79 -10.14
CA THR A 163 2.10 1.81 -9.29
C THR A 163 3.36 2.39 -9.93
N MET A 164 4.03 1.63 -10.81
CA MET A 164 5.22 2.08 -11.55
C MET A 164 4.88 2.98 -12.75
N MET A 165 3.66 2.92 -13.27
CA MET A 165 3.22 3.77 -14.38
C MET A 165 3.03 5.23 -13.97
N VAL A 166 2.97 5.52 -12.68
CA VAL A 166 2.90 6.85 -12.08
C VAL A 166 4.12 7.09 -11.21
N ASP A 167 4.44 8.35 -10.92
CA ASP A 167 5.58 8.70 -10.08
C ASP A 167 5.21 8.54 -8.58
N ALA A 168 4.95 7.28 -8.19
CA ALA A 168 4.61 6.95 -6.82
C ALA A 168 5.80 7.22 -5.90
N LYS A 169 5.57 7.94 -4.80
CA LYS A 169 6.55 8.15 -3.73
C LYS A 169 6.39 7.12 -2.63
N ILE A 170 5.14 6.85 -2.27
CA ILE A 170 4.77 5.94 -1.19
C ILE A 170 3.62 5.05 -1.65
N VAL A 171 3.79 3.75 -1.46
CA VAL A 171 2.79 2.73 -1.83
C VAL A 171 2.36 1.94 -0.60
N PHE A 172 1.07 1.98 -0.33
CA PHE A 172 0.42 1.17 0.71
C PHE A 172 -0.06 -0.15 0.10
N LEU A 173 0.45 -1.25 0.62
CA LEU A 173 0.14 -2.62 0.17
C LEU A 173 -0.72 -3.32 1.22
N ASP A 174 -1.90 -3.80 0.84
CA ASP A 174 -2.83 -4.45 1.76
C ASP A 174 -2.98 -5.93 1.37
N GLU A 175 -2.38 -6.83 2.17
CA GLU A 175 -2.45 -8.30 2.03
C GLU A 175 -2.10 -8.81 0.62
N VAL A 176 -0.92 -8.43 0.11
CA VAL A 176 -0.47 -8.86 -1.24
C VAL A 176 -0.31 -10.37 -1.35
N GLY A 177 -0.07 -11.07 -0.23
CA GLY A 177 0.06 -12.52 -0.15
C GLY A 177 -1.26 -13.29 -0.17
N ALA A 178 -2.42 -12.61 -0.03
CA ALA A 178 -3.70 -13.30 0.04
C ALA A 178 -4.03 -14.06 -1.25
N GLY A 179 -4.20 -15.39 -1.13
CA GLY A 179 -4.52 -16.27 -2.27
C GLY A 179 -3.36 -16.54 -3.24
N VAL A 180 -2.13 -16.18 -2.87
CA VAL A 180 -0.93 -16.35 -3.69
C VAL A 180 -0.11 -17.53 -3.17
N ASN A 181 0.41 -18.38 -4.08
CA ASN A 181 1.31 -19.46 -3.67
C ASN A 181 2.69 -18.90 -3.26
N ARG A 182 3.47 -19.70 -2.51
CA ARG A 182 4.75 -19.29 -1.93
C ARG A 182 5.77 -18.81 -2.97
N THR A 183 5.87 -19.48 -4.11
CA THR A 183 6.82 -19.12 -5.17
C THR A 183 6.52 -17.70 -5.69
N LEU A 184 5.27 -17.45 -5.98
CA LEU A 184 4.84 -16.17 -6.53
C LEU A 184 4.86 -15.05 -5.49
N LEU A 185 4.58 -15.37 -4.21
CA LEU A 185 4.76 -14.43 -3.10
C LEU A 185 6.24 -13.99 -3.00
N ASN A 186 7.17 -14.92 -3.20
CA ASN A 186 8.60 -14.60 -3.25
C ASN A 186 8.92 -13.68 -4.43
N THR A 187 8.40 -13.95 -5.62
CA THR A 187 8.58 -13.08 -6.80
C THR A 187 8.05 -11.67 -6.57
N ILE A 188 6.86 -11.54 -5.94
CA ILE A 188 6.30 -10.23 -5.57
C ILE A 188 7.23 -9.52 -4.57
N GLY A 189 7.72 -10.24 -3.56
CA GLY A 189 8.64 -9.69 -2.56
C GLY A 189 9.95 -9.21 -3.19
N ASP A 190 10.51 -9.97 -4.14
CA ASP A 190 11.73 -9.57 -4.85
C ASP A 190 11.48 -8.32 -5.69
N ALA A 191 10.33 -8.22 -6.36
CA ALA A 191 9.95 -7.01 -7.10
C ALA A 191 9.81 -5.79 -6.17
N ILE A 192 9.20 -5.93 -4.98
CA ILE A 192 9.09 -4.86 -3.97
C ILE A 192 10.49 -4.42 -3.50
N LEU A 193 11.39 -5.38 -3.19
CA LEU A 193 12.77 -5.07 -2.78
C LEU A 193 13.54 -4.33 -3.88
N ARG A 194 13.39 -4.76 -5.13
CA ARG A 194 14.03 -4.10 -6.28
C ARG A 194 13.49 -2.67 -6.48
N LEU A 195 12.17 -2.47 -6.41
CA LEU A 195 11.56 -1.15 -6.48
C LEU A 195 12.07 -0.21 -5.38
N ASN A 196 12.17 -0.73 -4.15
CA ASN A 196 12.72 0.05 -3.04
C ASN A 196 14.19 0.42 -3.27
N LYS A 197 15.05 -0.57 -3.61
CA LYS A 197 16.50 -0.36 -3.74
C LYS A 197 16.90 0.39 -5.01
N GLU A 198 16.27 0.07 -6.16
CA GLU A 198 16.68 0.59 -7.47
C GLU A 198 15.95 1.86 -7.84
N ARG A 199 14.72 2.05 -7.35
CA ARG A 199 13.84 3.17 -7.72
C ARG A 199 13.48 4.08 -6.53
N GLY A 200 13.93 3.77 -5.31
CA GLY A 200 13.70 4.59 -4.13
C GLY A 200 12.26 4.63 -3.62
N TYR A 201 11.45 3.64 -3.96
CA TYR A 201 10.07 3.56 -3.48
C TYR A 201 10.03 3.37 -1.97
N THR A 202 9.05 4.02 -1.34
CA THR A 202 8.69 3.78 0.05
C THR A 202 7.46 2.88 0.08
N PHE A 203 7.50 1.83 0.90
CA PHE A 203 6.36 0.94 1.07
C PHE A 203 5.91 0.91 2.53
N CYS A 204 4.59 0.83 2.73
CA CYS A 204 4.01 0.39 3.98
C CYS A 204 3.05 -0.76 3.69
N MET A 205 3.24 -1.91 4.32
CA MET A 205 2.43 -3.09 4.00
C MET A 205 1.76 -3.69 5.23
N ILE A 206 0.50 -4.11 5.05
CA ILE A 206 -0.21 -4.98 5.99
C ILE A 206 -0.05 -6.40 5.50
N GLU A 207 0.49 -7.27 6.34
CA GLU A 207 0.65 -8.69 6.05
C GLU A 207 0.51 -9.54 7.31
N HIS A 208 0.16 -10.80 7.10
CA HIS A 208 0.02 -11.78 8.17
C HIS A 208 1.12 -12.85 8.15
N ASP A 209 1.84 -12.99 7.03
CA ASP A 209 2.98 -13.89 6.90
C ASP A 209 4.23 -13.24 7.52
N MET A 210 4.55 -13.71 8.74
CA MET A 210 5.69 -13.17 9.50
C MET A 210 7.05 -13.45 8.84
N GLU A 211 7.16 -14.49 8.03
CA GLU A 211 8.39 -14.78 7.29
C GLU A 211 8.57 -13.79 6.14
N PHE A 212 7.48 -13.47 5.44
CA PHE A 212 7.46 -12.45 4.40
C PHE A 212 7.78 -11.05 4.97
N ILE A 213 7.16 -10.67 6.09
CA ILE A 213 7.44 -9.42 6.80
C ILE A 213 8.91 -9.35 7.25
N SER A 214 9.45 -10.41 7.89
CA SER A 214 10.83 -10.42 8.38
C SER A 214 11.86 -10.32 7.25
N ARG A 215 11.51 -10.80 6.06
CA ARG A 215 12.37 -10.72 4.87
C ARG A 215 12.41 -9.33 4.24
N LEU A 216 11.31 -8.61 4.28
CA LEU A 216 11.14 -7.38 3.49
C LEU A 216 11.16 -6.11 4.33
N CYS A 217 10.63 -6.16 5.55
CA CYS A 217 10.29 -4.96 6.31
C CYS A 217 11.31 -4.62 7.39
N ASP A 218 11.71 -3.36 7.38
CA ASP A 218 12.41 -2.70 8.46
C ASP A 218 12.08 -1.19 8.38
N PRO A 219 11.39 -0.63 9.38
CA PRO A 219 10.90 -1.24 10.62
C PRO A 219 9.59 -2.04 10.47
N VAL A 220 9.23 -2.76 11.53
CA VAL A 220 7.92 -3.38 11.74
C VAL A 220 7.20 -2.68 12.88
N ILE A 221 5.94 -2.33 12.66
CA ILE A 221 5.05 -1.69 13.63
C ILE A 221 3.92 -2.67 13.96
N CYS A 222 3.71 -2.96 15.23
CA CYS A 222 2.59 -3.77 15.69
C CYS A 222 1.49 -2.88 16.25
N MET A 223 0.24 -3.10 15.78
CA MET A 223 -0.95 -2.45 16.32
C MET A 223 -1.82 -3.44 17.09
N ALA A 224 -2.42 -2.96 18.17
CA ALA A 224 -3.49 -3.64 18.91
C ALA A 224 -4.49 -2.60 19.41
N GLU A 225 -5.78 -2.93 19.42
CA GLU A 225 -6.87 -2.09 19.96
C GLU A 225 -6.84 -0.63 19.46
N GLY A 226 -6.51 -0.45 18.17
CA GLY A 226 -6.46 0.87 17.53
C GLY A 226 -5.23 1.71 17.87
N ARG A 227 -4.19 1.16 18.49
CA ARG A 227 -2.96 1.85 18.93
C ARG A 227 -1.71 1.13 18.48
N VAL A 228 -0.60 1.86 18.39
CA VAL A 228 0.72 1.25 18.25
C VAL A 228 1.10 0.60 19.57
N LEU A 229 1.41 -0.68 19.53
CA LEU A 229 1.82 -1.48 20.69
C LEU A 229 3.34 -1.57 20.79
N ALA A 230 4.00 -1.84 19.65
CA ALA A 230 5.44 -1.95 19.57
C ALA A 230 5.95 -1.55 18.18
N GLN A 231 7.19 -1.10 18.11
CA GLN A 231 7.90 -0.80 16.87
C GLN A 231 9.37 -1.18 17.02
N GLY A 232 9.95 -1.76 15.98
CA GLY A 232 11.35 -2.18 15.94
C GLY A 232 11.64 -3.05 14.74
N THR A 233 12.72 -3.82 14.80
CA THR A 233 13.00 -4.87 13.82
C THR A 233 11.94 -6.00 13.92
N ALA A 234 11.80 -6.79 12.88
CA ALA A 234 10.87 -7.93 12.89
C ALA A 234 11.15 -8.91 14.05
N GLU A 235 12.43 -9.08 14.42
CA GLU A 235 12.83 -9.96 15.52
C GLU A 235 12.47 -9.37 16.89
N GLU A 236 12.71 -8.08 17.11
CA GLU A 236 12.32 -7.38 18.35
C GLU A 236 10.82 -7.43 18.56
N VAL A 237 10.04 -7.11 17.51
CA VAL A 237 8.58 -7.11 17.60
C VAL A 237 8.03 -8.52 17.82
N LYS A 238 8.61 -9.54 17.16
CA LYS A 238 8.21 -10.95 17.32
C LYS A 238 8.45 -11.48 18.75
N ASN A 239 9.51 -11.01 19.41
CA ASN A 239 9.89 -11.43 20.76
C ASN A 239 9.29 -10.54 21.86
N ASN A 240 8.53 -9.51 21.52
CA ASN A 240 7.89 -8.63 22.49
C ASN A 240 6.72 -9.32 23.19
N GLU A 241 6.75 -9.38 24.52
CA GLU A 241 5.75 -10.07 25.33
C GLU A 241 4.33 -9.49 25.12
N GLU A 242 4.19 -8.16 25.03
CA GLU A 242 2.90 -7.51 24.81
C GLU A 242 2.32 -7.85 23.43
N VAL A 243 3.19 -7.97 22.42
CA VAL A 243 2.79 -8.39 21.07
C VAL A 243 2.30 -9.84 21.09
N ILE A 244 3.05 -10.74 21.74
CA ILE A 244 2.65 -12.16 21.87
C ILE A 244 1.30 -12.27 22.58
N GLU A 245 1.10 -11.55 23.68
CA GLU A 245 -0.17 -11.52 24.41
C GLU A 245 -1.32 -11.00 23.56
N ALA A 246 -1.10 -9.94 22.77
CA ALA A 246 -2.13 -9.38 21.88
C ALA A 246 -2.61 -10.38 20.83
N TYR A 247 -1.69 -11.20 20.29
CA TYR A 247 -2.04 -12.26 19.33
C TYR A 247 -2.71 -13.48 19.99
N LEU A 248 -2.35 -13.82 21.20
CA LEU A 248 -2.95 -14.96 21.95
C LEU A 248 -4.30 -14.61 22.59
N GLY A 249 -4.65 -13.34 22.68
CA GLY A 249 -5.91 -12.89 23.28
C GLY A 249 -6.02 -13.10 24.79
N THR A 250 -4.89 -13.33 25.47
CA THR A 250 -4.87 -13.66 26.91
C THR A 250 -4.64 -12.46 27.83
N GLY A 251 -4.33 -11.29 27.31
CA GLY A 251 -3.54 -10.30 28.06
C GLY A 251 -4.19 -9.03 28.57
N LEU A 252 -5.49 -8.75 28.52
CA LEU A 252 -5.99 -7.47 29.04
C LEU A 252 -7.20 -7.54 29.97
N LYS A 253 -7.58 -8.74 30.43
CA LYS A 253 -8.71 -8.87 31.37
C LYS A 253 -8.35 -8.81 32.85
N ASN A 254 -7.07 -8.73 33.24
CA ASN A 254 -6.65 -8.77 34.64
C ASN A 254 -5.55 -7.76 35.00
N LYS A 255 -5.82 -6.44 34.87
CA LYS A 255 -5.19 -5.48 35.79
C LYS A 255 -6.27 -5.11 36.83
N PRO A 256 -6.14 -5.54 38.09
CA PRO A 256 -7.02 -5.04 39.13
C PRO A 256 -6.77 -3.52 39.27
N ALA A 257 -7.88 -2.76 39.35
CA ALA A 257 -7.83 -1.36 39.71
C ALA A 257 -6.96 -1.20 40.97
N GLN A 258 -5.84 -0.50 40.87
CA GLN A 258 -5.10 -0.06 42.04
C GLN A 258 -6.01 0.89 42.80
N GLU A 259 -6.57 0.38 43.89
CA GLU A 259 -7.23 1.21 44.89
C GLU A 259 -6.22 2.24 45.40
N SER A 260 -6.46 3.49 45.08
CA SER A 260 -5.82 4.63 45.74
C SER A 260 -6.31 4.71 47.15
N LYS A 261 -5.43 4.41 48.11
CA LYS A 261 -5.56 4.86 49.51
C LYS A 261 -4.99 6.26 49.64
#